data_cca325884b16976f320718fadf4a35dd
#
_entry.id   cca325884b16976f320718fadf4a35dd
#
_cell.length_a   1.000
_cell.length_b   1.000
_cell.length_c   1.000
_cell.angle_alpha   90.00
_cell.angle_beta   90.00
_cell.angle_gamma   90.00
#
_symmetry.space_group_name_H-M   'P 1'
#
loop_
_entity.id
_entity.type
_entity.pdbx_description
1 polymer ?
#
loop_
_entity_poly.entity_id
_entity_poly.type
_entity_poly.pdbx_seq_one_letter_code
_entity_poly.pdbx_strand_id
1 'polypeptide(L)'
;METKRSFAVQLQILTKRLVLRFMRRPLAELPNIFISAFFLFVYDGALGGVFGGSAEGTPLDFANGNFVNFILPVSIVSASLSGGASGIYLVEDIESGVFKRYQSMPISKWAIILSPMLIGALRVLVQAGLIMVIGKFIGADPAVGTVGFFVVLSIAFLWGMGFAGYSVAAGVRSGSSQGAQAASFLFFPALFLAPTFVPREALRGWLATASAYNPTTYVIIIDLFDFFNDISQ
;
A
#
# COMPACT_ATOMS: atom_id res chain seq x y z
N MET A 1 -22.79 26.38 -26.40
CA MET A 1 -22.19 26.51 -25.04
C MET A 1 -22.02 25.11 -24.48
N GLU A 2 -20.84 24.50 -24.65
CA GLU A 2 -20.58 23.22 -24.01
C GLU A 2 -20.41 23.45 -22.50
N THR A 3 -21.32 22.93 -21.72
CA THR A 3 -21.26 22.94 -20.26
C THR A 3 -20.02 22.10 -19.86
N LYS A 4 -18.93 22.77 -19.50
CA LYS A 4 -17.77 22.12 -18.85
C LYS A 4 -18.30 21.33 -17.65
N ARG A 5 -18.31 19.99 -17.75
CA ARG A 5 -18.69 19.16 -16.61
C ARG A 5 -17.80 19.48 -15.42
N SER A 6 -18.38 19.53 -14.22
CA SER A 6 -17.64 19.75 -12.98
C SER A 6 -16.44 18.81 -12.89
N PHE A 7 -15.32 19.27 -12.33
CA PHE A 7 -14.12 18.49 -12.08
C PHE A 7 -14.42 17.16 -11.37
N ALA A 8 -15.28 17.20 -10.35
CA ALA A 8 -15.67 16.02 -9.60
C ALA A 8 -16.35 14.96 -10.48
N VAL A 9 -17.22 15.37 -11.41
CA VAL A 9 -17.89 14.46 -12.35
C VAL A 9 -16.89 13.84 -13.33
N GLN A 10 -15.94 14.63 -13.83
CA GLN A 10 -14.88 14.14 -14.71
C GLN A 10 -14.02 13.09 -14.01
N LEU A 11 -13.57 13.39 -12.78
CA LEU A 11 -12.78 12.49 -11.96
C LEU A 11 -13.55 11.19 -11.66
N GLN A 12 -14.82 11.29 -11.29
CA GLN A 12 -15.68 10.13 -11.02
C GLN A 12 -15.82 9.21 -12.23
N ILE A 13 -16.05 9.78 -13.42
CA ILE A 13 -16.20 9.00 -14.66
C ILE A 13 -14.91 8.27 -15.00
N LEU A 14 -13.76 8.95 -14.94
CA LEU A 14 -12.47 8.35 -15.24
C LEU A 14 -12.09 7.28 -14.22
N THR A 15 -12.27 7.56 -12.93
CA THR A 15 -12.02 6.56 -11.86
C THR A 15 -12.94 5.35 -11.99
N LYS A 16 -14.25 5.55 -12.24
CA LYS A 16 -15.20 4.45 -12.49
C LYS A 16 -14.77 3.56 -13.65
N ARG A 17 -14.28 4.14 -14.74
CA ARG A 17 -13.74 3.37 -15.87
C ARG A 17 -12.58 2.47 -15.44
N LEU A 18 -11.64 2.99 -14.65
CA LEU A 18 -10.50 2.23 -14.15
C LEU A 18 -10.91 1.16 -13.13
N VAL A 19 -11.87 1.46 -12.25
CA VAL A 19 -12.46 0.49 -11.32
C VAL A 19 -13.09 -0.68 -12.07
N LEU A 20 -13.89 -0.39 -13.09
CA LEU A 20 -14.50 -1.46 -13.91
C LEU A 20 -13.44 -2.29 -14.64
N ARG A 21 -12.34 -1.67 -15.10
CA ARG A 21 -11.21 -2.36 -15.70
C ARG A 21 -10.52 -3.30 -14.70
N PHE A 22 -10.28 -2.81 -13.49
CA PHE A 22 -9.75 -3.59 -12.37
C PHE A 22 -10.65 -4.78 -12.04
N MET A 23 -11.95 -4.57 -11.86
CA MET A 23 -12.91 -5.62 -11.53
C MET A 23 -13.05 -6.71 -12.60
N ARG A 24 -12.75 -6.39 -13.87
CA ARG A 24 -12.79 -7.36 -14.98
C ARG A 24 -11.55 -8.24 -15.07
N ARG A 25 -10.49 -7.95 -14.30
CA ARG A 25 -9.23 -8.70 -14.31
C ARG A 25 -8.78 -9.07 -12.89
N PRO A 26 -9.63 -9.76 -12.09
CA PRO A 26 -9.30 -10.07 -10.69
C PRO A 26 -8.04 -10.94 -10.57
N LEU A 27 -7.81 -11.84 -11.52
CA LEU A 27 -6.63 -12.73 -11.53
C LEU A 27 -5.30 -11.96 -11.63
N ALA A 28 -5.30 -10.75 -12.19
CA ALA A 28 -4.10 -9.92 -12.26
C ALA A 28 -3.63 -9.42 -10.87
N GLU A 29 -4.52 -9.44 -9.87
CA GLU A 29 -4.19 -9.03 -8.50
C GLU A 29 -3.68 -10.18 -7.62
N LEU A 30 -3.91 -11.42 -8.03
CA LEU A 30 -3.51 -12.60 -7.24
C LEU A 30 -2.02 -12.58 -6.86
N PRO A 31 -1.06 -12.24 -7.73
CA PRO A 31 0.36 -12.19 -7.35
C PRO A 31 0.62 -11.19 -6.22
N ASN A 32 -0.03 -10.02 -6.23
CA ASN A 32 0.16 -8.99 -5.21
C ASN A 32 -0.45 -9.43 -3.87
N ILE A 33 -1.65 -10.02 -3.90
CA ILE A 33 -2.31 -10.58 -2.71
C ILE A 33 -1.45 -11.73 -2.16
N PHE A 34 -0.95 -12.59 -3.03
CA PHE A 34 -0.09 -13.70 -2.64
C PHE A 34 1.19 -13.21 -1.95
N ILE A 35 1.87 -12.19 -2.50
CA ILE A 35 3.08 -11.62 -1.89
C ILE A 35 2.77 -11.10 -0.48
N SER A 36 1.68 -10.35 -0.29
CA SER A 36 1.32 -9.81 1.03
C SER A 36 0.95 -10.90 2.02
N ALA A 37 0.18 -11.91 1.59
CA ALA A 37 -0.15 -13.07 2.41
C ALA A 37 1.08 -13.91 2.69
N PHE A 38 2.00 -14.07 1.72
CA PHE A 38 3.25 -14.78 1.88
C PHE A 38 4.12 -14.15 2.99
N PHE A 39 4.24 -12.81 3.02
CA PHE A 39 4.92 -12.13 4.12
C PHE A 39 4.28 -12.50 5.46
N LEU A 40 2.96 -12.43 5.57
CA LEU A 40 2.26 -12.75 6.81
C LEU A 40 2.52 -14.20 7.26
N PHE A 41 2.26 -15.18 6.39
CA PHE A 41 2.35 -16.60 6.76
C PHE A 41 3.79 -17.10 6.94
N VAL A 42 4.70 -16.70 6.06
CA VAL A 42 6.08 -17.20 6.09
C VAL A 42 6.83 -16.60 7.28
N TYR A 43 6.63 -15.31 7.55
CA TYR A 43 7.30 -14.70 8.70
C TYR A 43 6.72 -15.14 10.03
N ASP A 44 5.41 -15.35 10.12
CA ASP A 44 4.80 -15.94 11.31
C ASP A 44 5.32 -17.35 11.54
N GLY A 45 5.33 -18.19 10.52
CA GLY A 45 5.84 -19.56 10.61
C GLY A 45 7.34 -19.67 10.85
N ALA A 46 8.15 -18.76 10.28
CA ALA A 46 9.60 -18.77 10.42
C ALA A 46 10.10 -18.14 11.73
N LEU A 47 9.48 -17.07 12.16
CA LEU A 47 9.97 -16.25 13.26
C LEU A 47 9.03 -16.26 14.47
N GLY A 48 7.75 -16.60 14.30
CA GLY A 48 6.78 -16.66 15.39
C GLY A 48 7.19 -17.62 16.50
N GLY A 49 7.78 -18.78 16.14
CA GLY A 49 8.33 -19.72 17.12
C GLY A 49 9.58 -19.24 17.84
N VAL A 50 10.36 -18.35 17.21
CA VAL A 50 11.60 -17.80 17.79
C VAL A 50 11.30 -16.59 18.67
N PHE A 51 10.36 -15.76 18.26
CA PHE A 51 10.02 -14.51 18.93
C PHE A 51 8.73 -14.55 19.74
N GLY A 52 7.84 -15.54 19.50
CA GLY A 52 6.55 -15.71 20.20
C GLY A 52 6.65 -16.33 21.60
N GLY A 53 7.85 -16.67 22.06
CA GLY A 53 8.09 -17.05 23.45
C GLY A 53 8.18 -15.81 24.35
N SER A 54 7.40 -15.79 25.43
CA SER A 54 7.38 -14.75 26.46
C SER A 54 8.72 -14.68 27.24
N ALA A 55 9.80 -14.32 26.57
CA ALA A 55 11.05 -13.93 27.21
C ALA A 55 10.94 -12.43 27.53
N GLU A 56 10.82 -12.10 28.82
CA GLU A 56 10.90 -10.74 29.33
C GLU A 56 12.12 -10.02 28.69
N GLY A 57 11.89 -8.83 28.11
CA GLY A 57 12.94 -8.06 27.45
C GLY A 57 13.15 -8.36 25.96
N THR A 58 12.25 -9.12 25.33
CA THR A 58 12.28 -9.23 23.86
C THR A 58 11.63 -8.03 23.19
N PRO A 59 12.03 -7.68 21.95
CA PRO A 59 11.41 -6.59 21.19
C PRO A 59 9.91 -6.73 20.92
N LEU A 60 9.27 -7.80 21.43
CA LEU A 60 7.85 -8.11 21.24
C LEU A 60 6.97 -7.76 22.45
N ASP A 61 7.53 -7.18 23.51
CA ASP A 61 6.72 -6.73 24.65
C ASP A 61 5.62 -5.74 24.18
N PHE A 62 5.90 -4.95 23.15
CA PHE A 62 4.93 -4.04 22.57
C PHE A 62 3.86 -4.71 21.66
N ALA A 63 4.08 -5.96 21.23
CA ALA A 63 3.12 -6.71 20.38
C ALA A 63 2.26 -7.69 21.20
N ASN A 64 2.16 -7.50 22.53
CA ASN A 64 1.49 -8.42 23.45
C ASN A 64 1.99 -9.87 23.32
N GLY A 65 3.28 -10.04 22.97
CA GLY A 65 3.90 -11.36 22.75
C GLY A 65 3.43 -12.09 21.50
N ASN A 66 2.63 -11.45 20.64
CA ASN A 66 2.11 -12.07 19.43
C ASN A 66 2.84 -11.54 18.17
N PHE A 67 3.65 -12.40 17.56
CA PHE A 67 4.43 -12.02 16.38
C PHE A 67 3.54 -11.66 15.16
N VAL A 68 2.34 -12.25 15.04
CA VAL A 68 1.39 -11.90 13.98
C VAL A 68 1.05 -10.41 14.03
N ASN A 69 0.88 -9.86 15.22
CA ASN A 69 0.61 -8.44 15.41
C ASN A 69 1.76 -7.58 14.88
N PHE A 70 3.01 -7.98 15.10
CA PHE A 70 4.18 -7.25 14.61
C PHE A 70 4.30 -7.27 13.08
N ILE A 71 4.06 -8.43 12.45
CA ILE A 71 4.26 -8.59 11.00
C ILE A 71 3.07 -8.10 10.16
N LEU A 72 1.89 -7.93 10.77
CA LEU A 72 0.68 -7.53 10.08
C LEU A 72 0.82 -6.15 9.39
N PRO A 73 1.33 -5.08 10.03
CA PRO A 73 1.57 -3.78 9.40
C PRO A 73 2.49 -3.88 8.18
N VAL A 74 3.54 -4.68 8.27
CA VAL A 74 4.46 -4.91 7.15
C VAL A 74 3.73 -5.56 5.96
N SER A 75 2.87 -6.54 6.26
CA SER A 75 2.06 -7.24 5.25
C SER A 75 1.05 -6.29 4.60
N ILE A 76 0.47 -5.35 5.37
CA ILE A 76 -0.42 -4.30 4.86
C ILE A 76 0.35 -3.34 3.95
N VAL A 77 1.51 -2.86 4.40
CA VAL A 77 2.34 -1.93 3.61
C VAL A 77 2.83 -2.59 2.32
N SER A 78 3.08 -3.91 2.31
CA SER A 78 3.43 -4.65 1.10
C SER A 78 2.33 -4.59 0.02
N ALA A 79 1.07 -4.33 0.41
CA ALA A 79 -0.03 -4.09 -0.51
C ALA A 79 0.20 -2.87 -1.44
N SER A 80 1.11 -1.97 -1.07
CA SER A 80 1.50 -0.82 -1.90
C SER A 80 2.07 -1.23 -3.27
N LEU A 81 2.59 -2.46 -3.40
CA LEU A 81 3.01 -3.01 -4.69
C LEU A 81 1.85 -3.02 -5.70
N SER A 82 0.63 -3.33 -5.25
CA SER A 82 -0.55 -3.28 -6.11
C SER A 82 -0.93 -1.85 -6.50
N GLY A 83 -0.78 -0.89 -5.58
CA GLY A 83 -0.97 0.53 -5.86
C GLY A 83 0.04 1.05 -6.87
N GLY A 84 1.31 0.62 -6.75
CA GLY A 84 2.39 0.98 -7.67
C GLY A 84 2.15 0.59 -9.12
N ALA A 85 1.42 -0.49 -9.38
CA ALA A 85 1.04 -0.88 -10.73
C ALA A 85 0.00 0.06 -11.38
N SER A 86 -0.56 1.04 -10.66
CA SER A 86 -1.58 1.94 -11.19
C SER A 86 -1.07 2.90 -12.27
N GLY A 87 0.22 3.24 -12.27
CA GLY A 87 0.87 4.04 -13.31
C GLY A 87 0.78 3.40 -14.69
N ILE A 88 0.71 2.07 -14.76
CA ILE A 88 0.55 1.31 -16.02
C ILE A 88 -0.74 1.71 -16.73
N TYR A 89 -1.83 1.96 -16.02
CA TYR A 89 -3.11 2.34 -16.62
C TYR A 89 -3.02 3.62 -17.45
N LEU A 90 -2.27 4.63 -16.94
CA LEU A 90 -2.09 5.87 -17.68
C LEU A 90 -1.19 5.68 -18.90
N VAL A 91 -0.13 4.89 -18.74
CA VAL A 91 0.79 4.60 -19.86
C VAL A 91 0.10 3.79 -20.93
N GLU A 92 -0.71 2.79 -20.60
CA GLU A 92 -1.52 2.04 -21.56
C GLU A 92 -2.52 2.95 -22.30
N ASP A 93 -3.08 3.95 -21.62
CA ASP A 93 -3.92 4.96 -22.28
C ASP A 93 -3.11 5.87 -23.23
N ILE A 94 -1.83 6.11 -22.94
CA ILE A 94 -0.90 6.83 -23.83
C ILE A 94 -0.56 5.96 -25.04
N GLU A 95 -0.12 4.73 -24.82
CA GLU A 95 0.30 3.77 -25.85
C GLU A 95 -0.86 3.43 -26.80
N SER A 96 -2.08 3.27 -26.29
CA SER A 96 -3.29 2.99 -27.09
C SER A 96 -3.88 4.21 -27.78
N GLY A 97 -3.31 5.40 -27.59
CA GLY A 97 -3.80 6.65 -28.18
C GLY A 97 -5.07 7.21 -27.53
N VAL A 98 -5.60 6.58 -26.48
CA VAL A 98 -6.75 7.09 -25.70
C VAL A 98 -6.42 8.43 -25.05
N PHE A 99 -5.17 8.60 -24.60
CA PHE A 99 -4.71 9.86 -24.02
C PHE A 99 -4.81 11.04 -25.00
N LYS A 100 -4.50 10.84 -26.30
CA LYS A 100 -4.67 11.87 -27.34
C LYS A 100 -6.12 12.31 -27.48
N ARG A 101 -7.08 11.37 -27.34
CA ARG A 101 -8.51 11.69 -27.36
C ARG A 101 -8.92 12.52 -26.14
N TYR A 102 -8.32 12.26 -24.95
CA TYR A 102 -8.57 13.11 -23.78
C TYR A 102 -8.06 14.54 -23.96
N GLN A 103 -6.94 14.71 -24.67
CA GLN A 103 -6.39 16.04 -24.94
C GLN A 103 -7.29 16.89 -25.88
N SER A 104 -8.07 16.24 -26.75
CA SER A 104 -9.02 16.92 -27.64
C SER A 104 -10.39 17.19 -26.96
N MET A 105 -10.61 16.70 -25.74
CA MET A 105 -11.84 16.92 -25.00
C MET A 105 -11.63 18.00 -23.92
N PRO A 106 -12.69 18.71 -23.49
CA PRO A 106 -12.61 19.71 -22.41
C PRO A 106 -12.51 19.03 -21.03
N ILE A 107 -11.52 18.14 -20.85
CA ILE A 107 -11.26 17.40 -19.62
C ILE A 107 -10.08 18.02 -18.88
N SER A 108 -10.19 18.13 -17.56
CA SER A 108 -9.11 18.60 -16.69
C SER A 108 -7.93 17.62 -16.70
N LYS A 109 -6.72 18.14 -16.92
CA LYS A 109 -5.47 17.37 -16.81
C LYS A 109 -5.31 16.72 -15.44
N TRP A 110 -5.77 17.39 -14.39
CA TRP A 110 -5.76 16.86 -13.02
C TRP A 110 -6.68 15.64 -12.86
N ALA A 111 -7.84 15.62 -13.52
CA ALA A 111 -8.73 14.47 -13.46
C ALA A 111 -8.10 13.24 -14.13
N ILE A 112 -7.32 13.43 -15.19
CA ILE A 112 -6.61 12.35 -15.89
C ILE A 112 -5.50 11.76 -15.00
N ILE A 113 -4.77 12.61 -14.27
CA ILE A 113 -3.65 12.17 -13.40
C ILE A 113 -4.18 11.57 -12.09
N LEU A 114 -5.20 12.18 -11.48
CA LEU A 114 -5.72 11.73 -10.19
C LEU A 114 -6.52 10.42 -10.31
N SER A 115 -7.14 10.13 -11.45
CA SER A 115 -7.93 8.91 -11.60
C SER A 115 -7.11 7.62 -11.44
N PRO A 116 -5.90 7.45 -12.04
CA PRO A 116 -5.06 6.28 -11.77
C PRO A 116 -4.47 6.29 -10.35
N MET A 117 -4.27 7.46 -9.73
CA MET A 117 -3.84 7.52 -8.33
C MET A 117 -4.94 7.02 -7.39
N LEU A 118 -6.19 7.42 -7.62
CA LEU A 118 -7.33 6.96 -6.82
C LEU A 118 -7.57 5.46 -6.96
N ILE A 119 -7.47 4.90 -8.17
CA ILE A 119 -7.62 3.44 -8.32
C ILE A 119 -6.46 2.71 -7.64
N GLY A 120 -5.23 3.25 -7.68
CA GLY A 120 -4.09 2.71 -6.94
C GLY A 120 -4.35 2.68 -5.44
N ALA A 121 -4.83 3.78 -4.87
CA ALA A 121 -5.20 3.88 -3.46
C ALA A 121 -6.32 2.91 -3.07
N LEU A 122 -7.35 2.78 -3.92
CA LEU A 122 -8.45 1.82 -3.70
C LEU A 122 -7.96 0.37 -3.74
N ARG A 123 -7.01 0.03 -4.62
CA ARG A 123 -6.41 -1.31 -4.67
C ARG A 123 -5.65 -1.63 -3.38
N VAL A 124 -4.83 -0.70 -2.90
CA VAL A 124 -4.12 -0.84 -1.62
C VAL A 124 -5.11 -1.00 -0.48
N LEU A 125 -6.16 -0.19 -0.43
CA LEU A 125 -7.19 -0.26 0.60
C LEU A 125 -7.90 -1.62 0.62
N VAL A 126 -8.32 -2.13 -0.54
CA VAL A 126 -8.98 -3.45 -0.64
C VAL A 126 -8.03 -4.54 -0.19
N GLN A 127 -6.78 -4.50 -0.60
CA GLN A 127 -5.78 -5.49 -0.24
C GLN A 127 -5.41 -5.41 1.25
N ALA A 128 -5.24 -4.21 1.80
CA ALA A 128 -5.00 -4.00 3.22
C ALA A 128 -6.15 -4.58 4.07
N GLY A 129 -7.41 -4.28 3.67
CA GLY A 129 -8.58 -4.85 4.33
C GLY A 129 -8.61 -6.39 4.28
N LEU A 130 -8.24 -6.99 3.14
CA LEU A 130 -8.16 -8.44 3.01
C LEU A 130 -7.08 -9.02 3.94
N ILE A 131 -5.89 -8.43 3.99
CA ILE A 131 -4.79 -8.87 4.87
C ILE A 131 -5.17 -8.73 6.34
N MET A 132 -5.85 -7.65 6.73
CA MET A 132 -6.34 -7.49 8.11
C MET A 132 -7.36 -8.57 8.49
N VAL A 133 -8.27 -8.93 7.57
CA VAL A 133 -9.22 -10.03 7.79
C VAL A 133 -8.48 -11.35 7.94
N ILE A 134 -7.50 -11.64 7.07
CA ILE A 134 -6.68 -12.85 7.18
C ILE A 134 -5.91 -12.86 8.51
N GLY A 135 -5.29 -11.74 8.89
CA GLY A 135 -4.56 -11.59 10.15
C GLY A 135 -5.43 -11.92 11.37
N LYS A 136 -6.67 -11.46 11.37
CA LYS A 136 -7.63 -11.78 12.44
C LYS A 136 -7.93 -13.28 12.56
N PHE A 137 -8.03 -13.99 11.42
CA PHE A 137 -8.22 -15.45 11.43
C PHE A 137 -6.99 -16.23 11.94
N ILE A 138 -5.79 -15.66 11.81
CA ILE A 138 -4.53 -16.25 12.27
C ILE A 138 -4.28 -15.94 13.76
N GLY A 139 -5.06 -15.05 14.36
CA GLY A 139 -4.95 -14.69 15.78
C GLY A 139 -4.34 -13.30 16.04
N ALA A 140 -4.32 -12.42 15.04
CA ALA A 140 -4.04 -11.02 15.28
C ALA A 140 -5.15 -10.41 16.15
N ASP A 141 -4.76 -9.78 17.22
CA ASP A 141 -5.68 -9.10 18.14
C ASP A 141 -5.34 -7.61 18.21
N PRO A 142 -6.05 -6.77 17.41
CA PRO A 142 -5.85 -5.33 17.43
C PRO A 142 -6.40 -4.75 18.74
N ALA A 143 -5.55 -4.12 19.54
CA ALA A 143 -5.91 -3.50 20.81
C ALA A 143 -6.96 -2.37 20.63
N VAL A 144 -6.98 -1.70 19.49
CA VAL A 144 -7.82 -0.51 19.20
C VAL A 144 -9.19 -0.86 18.59
N GLY A 145 -9.54 -2.12 18.49
CA GLY A 145 -10.86 -2.55 18.02
C GLY A 145 -11.23 -1.99 16.63
N THR A 146 -12.51 -1.58 16.48
CA THR A 146 -13.04 -1.11 15.19
C THR A 146 -12.45 0.23 14.74
N VAL A 147 -12.06 1.11 15.64
CA VAL A 147 -11.50 2.42 15.31
C VAL A 147 -10.13 2.25 14.65
N GLY A 148 -9.25 1.44 15.24
CA GLY A 148 -7.94 1.15 14.66
C GLY A 148 -8.02 0.53 13.26
N PHE A 149 -9.02 -0.33 13.04
CA PHE A 149 -9.26 -0.87 11.70
C PHE A 149 -9.44 0.24 10.63
N PHE A 150 -10.26 1.24 10.92
CA PHE A 150 -10.49 2.34 9.98
C PHE A 150 -9.30 3.30 9.87
N VAL A 151 -8.53 3.48 10.95
CA VAL A 151 -7.32 4.31 10.93
C VAL A 151 -6.27 3.65 10.03
N VAL A 152 -5.98 2.37 10.20
CA VAL A 152 -5.03 1.62 9.36
C VAL A 152 -5.46 1.65 7.89
N LEU A 153 -6.75 1.46 7.59
CA LEU A 153 -7.26 1.56 6.22
C LEU A 153 -7.10 2.98 5.64
N SER A 154 -7.27 4.01 6.45
CA SER A 154 -7.08 5.40 6.02
C SER A 154 -5.61 5.69 5.69
N ILE A 155 -4.69 5.21 6.54
CA ILE A 155 -3.24 5.32 6.32
C ILE A 155 -2.85 4.54 5.05
N ALA A 156 -3.32 3.31 4.90
CA ALA A 156 -3.09 2.49 3.73
C ALA A 156 -3.59 3.16 2.44
N PHE A 157 -4.75 3.82 2.49
CA PHE A 157 -5.30 4.59 1.37
C PHE A 157 -4.42 5.78 1.00
N LEU A 158 -4.02 6.58 1.98
CA LEU A 158 -3.16 7.76 1.76
C LEU A 158 -1.78 7.35 1.24
N TRP A 159 -1.19 6.32 1.84
CA TRP A 159 0.06 5.74 1.40
C TRP A 159 -0.03 5.20 -0.03
N GLY A 160 -1.09 4.43 -0.33
CA GLY A 160 -1.37 3.92 -1.66
C GLY A 160 -1.53 5.03 -2.70
N MET A 161 -2.15 6.15 -2.34
CA MET A 161 -2.29 7.32 -3.20
C MET A 161 -0.94 7.97 -3.51
N GLY A 162 -0.07 8.12 -2.50
CA GLY A 162 1.28 8.65 -2.67
C GLY A 162 2.13 7.76 -3.58
N PHE A 163 2.11 6.46 -3.32
CA PHE A 163 2.87 5.49 -4.11
C PHE A 163 2.34 5.34 -5.55
N ALA A 164 1.02 5.38 -5.73
CA ALA A 164 0.41 5.43 -7.05
C ALA A 164 0.83 6.70 -7.82
N GLY A 165 0.92 7.85 -7.15
CA GLY A 165 1.42 9.09 -7.73
C GLY A 165 2.87 8.97 -8.23
N TYR A 166 3.72 8.34 -7.43
CA TYR A 166 5.09 8.02 -7.83
C TYR A 166 5.14 7.14 -9.08
N SER A 167 4.34 6.07 -9.12
CA SER A 167 4.25 5.17 -10.27
C SER A 167 3.72 5.86 -11.53
N VAL A 168 2.70 6.72 -11.38
CA VAL A 168 2.16 7.55 -12.48
C VAL A 168 3.24 8.48 -13.03
N ALA A 169 3.99 9.17 -12.16
CA ALA A 169 5.06 10.07 -12.57
C ALA A 169 6.19 9.32 -13.30
N ALA A 170 6.59 8.15 -12.79
CA ALA A 170 7.60 7.31 -13.42
C ALA A 170 7.14 6.77 -14.78
N GLY A 171 5.88 6.34 -14.88
CA GLY A 171 5.28 5.86 -16.11
C GLY A 171 5.22 6.93 -17.20
N VAL A 172 4.77 8.13 -16.85
CA VAL A 172 4.74 9.27 -17.77
C VAL A 172 6.14 9.65 -18.23
N ARG A 173 7.13 9.64 -17.31
CA ARG A 173 8.52 9.99 -17.62
C ARG A 173 9.20 8.96 -18.52
N SER A 174 8.95 7.68 -18.30
CA SER A 174 9.53 6.59 -19.10
C SER A 174 8.80 6.40 -20.43
N GLY A 175 7.55 6.84 -20.54
CA GLY A 175 6.69 6.65 -21.71
C GLY A 175 6.36 5.19 -22.02
N SER A 176 6.61 4.26 -21.05
CA SER A 176 6.40 2.84 -21.24
C SER A 176 5.80 2.15 -20.02
N SER A 177 4.95 1.15 -20.28
CA SER A 177 4.37 0.31 -19.22
C SER A 177 5.44 -0.43 -18.42
N GLN A 178 6.56 -0.80 -19.07
CA GLN A 178 7.71 -1.42 -18.40
C GLN A 178 8.39 -0.48 -17.43
N GLY A 179 8.54 0.82 -17.78
CA GLY A 179 9.11 1.82 -16.88
C GLY A 179 8.24 2.08 -15.66
N ALA A 180 6.92 2.11 -15.81
CA ALA A 180 5.98 2.20 -14.69
C ALA A 180 6.07 0.96 -13.77
N GLN A 181 6.22 -0.22 -14.35
CA GLN A 181 6.40 -1.47 -13.61
C GLN A 181 7.73 -1.50 -12.86
N ALA A 182 8.84 -1.11 -13.51
CA ALA A 182 10.16 -1.06 -12.89
C ALA A 182 10.20 -0.10 -11.69
N ALA A 183 9.50 1.04 -11.77
CA ALA A 183 9.35 1.95 -10.66
C ALA A 183 8.67 1.31 -9.44
N SER A 184 7.69 0.42 -9.68
CA SER A 184 7.02 -0.30 -8.60
C SER A 184 7.96 -1.25 -7.84
N PHE A 185 8.94 -1.85 -8.53
CA PHE A 185 9.94 -2.72 -7.90
C PHE A 185 10.91 -1.96 -6.98
N LEU A 186 11.07 -0.65 -7.15
CA LEU A 186 11.90 0.16 -6.23
C LEU A 186 11.31 0.19 -4.81
N PHE A 187 10.06 -0.19 -4.65
CA PHE A 187 9.43 -0.34 -3.34
C PHE A 187 10.08 -1.48 -2.52
N PHE A 188 10.56 -2.56 -3.15
CA PHE A 188 11.19 -3.66 -2.41
C PHE A 188 12.41 -3.23 -1.60
N PRO A 189 13.40 -2.55 -2.16
CA PRO A 189 14.47 -1.99 -1.35
C PRO A 189 13.97 -1.08 -0.23
N ALA A 190 12.98 -0.23 -0.49
CA ALA A 190 12.40 0.63 0.53
C ALA A 190 11.76 -0.17 1.67
N LEU A 191 11.06 -1.26 1.36
CA LEU A 191 10.47 -2.14 2.36
C LEU A 191 11.56 -2.81 3.23
N PHE A 192 12.63 -3.31 2.62
CA PHE A 192 13.72 -3.97 3.36
C PHE A 192 14.60 -3.00 4.16
N LEU A 193 14.63 -1.72 3.79
CA LEU A 193 15.31 -0.65 4.56
C LEU A 193 14.44 -0.11 5.71
N ALA A 194 13.19 -0.52 5.79
CA ALA A 194 12.31 -0.19 6.91
C ALA A 194 12.47 -1.21 8.06
N PRO A 195 11.96 -0.96 9.27
CA PRO A 195 11.97 -1.88 10.40
C PRO A 195 10.95 -3.02 10.18
N THR A 196 11.19 -3.79 9.12
CA THR A 196 10.27 -4.84 8.65
C THR A 196 10.39 -6.12 9.47
N PHE A 197 11.60 -6.44 9.93
CA PHE A 197 11.90 -7.72 10.60
C PHE A 197 12.27 -7.57 12.06
N VAL A 198 12.73 -6.38 12.44
CA VAL A 198 13.15 -6.07 13.81
C VAL A 198 12.72 -4.65 14.13
N PRO A 199 12.39 -4.37 15.40
CA PRO A 199 12.05 -3.01 15.84
C PRO A 199 13.16 -2.02 15.52
N ARG A 200 12.79 -0.75 15.34
CA ARG A 200 13.72 0.32 14.97
C ARG A 200 14.88 0.45 15.93
N GLU A 201 14.64 0.21 17.22
CA GLU A 201 15.59 0.29 18.32
C GLU A 201 16.71 -0.77 18.20
N ALA A 202 16.41 -1.89 17.55
CA ALA A 202 17.37 -2.97 17.32
C ALA A 202 18.21 -2.77 16.05
N LEU A 203 17.84 -1.84 15.15
CA LEU A 203 18.60 -1.52 13.96
C LEU A 203 19.92 -0.83 14.32
N ARG A 204 21.03 -1.23 13.69
CA ARG A 204 22.36 -0.68 13.95
C ARG A 204 23.05 -0.23 12.67
N GLY A 205 24.02 0.70 12.83
CA GLY A 205 24.88 1.17 11.75
C GLY A 205 24.11 1.90 10.65
N TRP A 206 24.52 1.68 9.41
CA TRP A 206 23.97 2.35 8.24
C TRP A 206 22.46 2.09 8.03
N LEU A 207 21.99 0.90 8.45
CA LEU A 207 20.59 0.52 8.28
C LEU A 207 19.67 1.35 9.19
N ALA A 208 20.10 1.68 10.42
CA ALA A 208 19.37 2.58 11.32
C ALA A 208 19.22 3.98 10.69
N THR A 209 20.28 4.48 10.06
CA THR A 209 20.25 5.78 9.36
C THR A 209 19.34 5.72 8.13
N ALA A 210 19.45 4.69 7.30
CA ALA A 210 18.62 4.52 6.11
C ALA A 210 17.13 4.41 6.47
N SER A 211 16.82 3.65 7.51
CA SER A 211 15.45 3.51 8.04
C SER A 211 14.89 4.85 8.50
N ALA A 212 15.69 5.72 9.12
CA ALA A 212 15.24 7.03 9.59
C ALA A 212 14.78 7.97 8.45
N TYR A 213 15.34 7.84 7.25
CA TYR A 213 14.94 8.63 6.08
C TYR A 213 13.91 7.93 5.19
N ASN A 214 13.57 6.69 5.46
CA ASN A 214 12.65 5.92 4.65
C ASN A 214 11.20 6.22 5.02
N PRO A 215 10.36 6.76 4.10
CA PRO A 215 8.96 7.05 4.39
C PRO A 215 8.15 5.81 4.76
N THR A 216 8.51 4.63 4.25
CA THR A 216 7.86 3.35 4.58
C THR A 216 7.97 3.03 6.07
N THR A 217 9.07 3.42 6.71
CA THR A 217 9.30 3.26 8.15
C THR A 217 8.22 3.93 8.97
N TYR A 218 7.87 5.15 8.63
CA TYR A 218 6.86 5.91 9.37
C TYR A 218 5.46 5.33 9.19
N VAL A 219 5.15 4.83 8.01
CA VAL A 219 3.85 4.16 7.76
C VAL A 219 3.76 2.89 8.60
N ILE A 220 4.79 2.05 8.61
CA ILE A 220 4.83 0.82 9.41
C ILE A 220 4.73 1.16 10.91
N ILE A 221 5.46 2.18 11.39
CA ILE A 221 5.45 2.57 12.81
C ILE A 221 4.07 3.11 13.19
N ILE A 222 3.43 3.94 12.36
CA ILE A 222 2.10 4.48 12.67
C ILE A 222 1.07 3.35 12.68
N ASP A 223 1.08 2.47 11.68
CA ASP A 223 0.20 1.30 11.63
C ASP A 223 0.41 0.39 12.86
N LEU A 224 1.66 0.21 13.29
CA LEU A 224 2.02 -0.57 14.47
C LEU A 224 1.53 0.12 15.75
N PHE A 225 1.75 1.44 15.86
CA PHE A 225 1.38 2.23 17.02
C PHE A 225 -0.14 2.28 17.21
N ASP A 226 -0.89 2.53 16.13
CA ASP A 226 -2.35 2.55 16.15
C ASP A 226 -2.94 1.16 16.41
N PHE A 227 -2.21 0.11 16.04
CA PHE A 227 -2.65 -1.26 16.26
C PHE A 227 -2.53 -1.69 17.75
N PHE A 228 -1.61 -1.09 18.52
CA PHE A 228 -1.27 -1.50 19.88
C PHE A 228 -1.66 -0.52 20.98
N ASN A 229 -1.71 0.78 20.70
CA ASN A 229 -2.06 1.76 21.72
C ASN A 229 -3.55 2.05 21.69
N ASP A 230 -4.20 1.74 22.80
CA ASP A 230 -5.54 2.22 23.10
C ASP A 230 -5.48 3.77 23.22
N ILE A 231 -6.04 4.48 22.24
CA ILE A 231 -6.14 5.96 22.25
C ILE A 231 -7.11 6.46 23.34
N SER A 232 -7.58 5.56 24.20
CA SER A 232 -8.57 5.82 25.27
C SER A 232 -7.96 5.97 26.68
N GLN A 233 -6.71 6.45 26.79
CA GLN A 233 -6.23 6.98 28.11
C GLN A 233 -6.06 8.48 28.08
#